data_e47253666e6e8811c3da9ecbbfb7f6a4
#
_entry.id   e47253666e6e8811c3da9ecbbfb7f6a4
#
_cell.length_a   1.000
_cell.length_b   1.000
_cell.length_c   1.000
_cell.angle_alpha   90.00
_cell.angle_beta   90.00
_cell.angle_gamma   90.00
#
_symmetry.space_group_name_H-M   'P 1'
#
loop_
_entity.id
_entity.type
_entity.pdbx_description
1 polymer ?
#
loop_
_entity_poly.entity_id
_entity_poly.type
_entity_poly.pdbx_seq_one_letter_code
_entity_poly.pdbx_strand_id
1 'polypeptide(L)'
;MPFSDEEIRRYSRQIVLAEVGGAGQRELRAATVTAASEVEALYLAAAGVGTIVVPTEAIAEAARALNPLVRVEVGNVPADDNASAEQSALFALRAIKETLGL
;
A
#
# COMPACT_ATOMS: atom_id res chain seq x y z
N MET A 1 6.27 2.65 14.68
CA MET A 1 5.50 3.25 13.60
C MET A 1 4.39 4.12 14.18
N PRO A 2 4.20 5.35 13.70
CA PRO A 2 3.21 6.28 14.28
C PRO A 2 1.76 5.89 14.02
N PHE A 3 1.50 4.98 13.07
CA PHE A 3 0.15 4.50 12.80
C PHE A 3 0.03 3.04 13.21
N SER A 4 -1.11 2.68 13.84
CA SER A 4 -1.43 1.29 14.11
C SER A 4 -1.92 0.61 12.84
N ASP A 5 -1.86 -0.72 12.78
CA ASP A 5 -2.39 -1.50 11.66
C ASP A 5 -3.88 -1.22 11.46
N GLU A 6 -4.62 -1.08 12.58
CA GLU A 6 -6.05 -0.78 12.51
C GLU A 6 -6.33 0.61 11.92
N GLU A 7 -5.52 1.62 12.28
CA GLU A 7 -5.65 2.95 11.72
C GLU A 7 -5.39 2.95 10.22
N ILE A 8 -4.35 2.23 9.78
CA ILE A 8 -4.01 2.10 8.38
C ILE A 8 -5.16 1.43 7.61
N ARG A 9 -5.70 0.34 8.13
CA ARG A 9 -6.83 -0.36 7.50
C ARG A 9 -8.04 0.54 7.38
N ARG A 10 -8.38 1.26 8.45
CA ARG A 10 -9.55 2.13 8.49
C ARG A 10 -9.42 3.26 7.48
N TYR A 11 -8.27 3.91 7.46
CA TYR A 11 -8.02 5.04 6.56
C TYR A 11 -8.06 4.60 5.10
N SER A 12 -7.38 3.50 4.77
CA SER A 12 -7.36 2.97 3.41
C SER A 12 -8.76 2.53 2.96
N ARG A 13 -9.53 1.93 3.87
CA ARG A 13 -10.89 1.50 3.58
C ARG A 13 -11.80 2.69 3.27
N GLN A 14 -11.66 3.79 4.01
CA GLN A 14 -12.43 5.00 3.75
C GLN A 14 -12.17 5.53 2.33
N ILE A 15 -10.92 5.56 1.91
CA ILE A 15 -10.56 6.00 0.57
C ILE A 15 -11.16 5.09 -0.48
N VAL A 16 -11.00 3.80 -0.32
CA VAL A 16 -11.50 2.80 -1.28
C VAL A 16 -13.02 2.86 -1.38
N LEU A 17 -13.73 2.92 -0.26
CA LEU A 17 -15.19 2.95 -0.27
C LEU A 17 -15.76 4.27 -0.80
N ALA A 18 -15.11 5.41 -0.48
CA ALA A 18 -15.62 6.72 -0.86
C ALA A 18 -15.42 7.04 -2.34
N GLU A 19 -14.33 6.57 -2.95
CA GLU A 19 -13.95 7.01 -4.30
C GLU A 19 -14.02 5.92 -5.37
N VAL A 20 -14.09 4.64 -5.00
CA VAL A 20 -13.68 3.56 -5.89
C VAL A 20 -14.79 2.61 -6.27
N GLY A 21 -15.61 2.16 -5.34
CA GLY A 21 -16.62 1.14 -5.61
C GLY A 21 -16.00 -0.21 -6.02
N GLY A 22 -16.83 -1.13 -6.51
CA GLY A 22 -16.42 -2.49 -6.84
C GLY A 22 -15.48 -2.59 -8.03
N ALA A 23 -15.67 -1.77 -9.06
CA ALA A 23 -14.83 -1.78 -10.24
C ALA A 23 -13.41 -1.32 -9.92
N GLY A 24 -13.28 -0.26 -9.13
CA GLY A 24 -11.97 0.23 -8.71
C GLY A 24 -11.24 -0.75 -7.80
N GLN A 25 -11.95 -1.48 -6.95
CA GLN A 25 -11.34 -2.53 -6.15
C GLN A 25 -10.73 -3.63 -7.01
N ARG A 26 -11.38 -3.99 -8.11
CA ARG A 26 -10.83 -4.95 -9.07
C ARG A 26 -9.58 -4.42 -9.76
N GLU A 27 -9.57 -3.13 -10.10
CA GLU A 27 -8.41 -2.48 -10.69
C GLU A 27 -7.22 -2.50 -9.72
N LEU A 28 -7.44 -2.18 -8.44
CA LEU A 28 -6.40 -2.24 -7.42
C LEU A 28 -5.85 -3.67 -7.26
N ARG A 29 -6.74 -4.66 -7.25
CA ARG A 29 -6.33 -6.06 -7.11
C ARG A 29 -5.49 -6.55 -8.28
N ALA A 30 -5.71 -6.00 -9.46
CA ALA A 30 -4.95 -6.34 -10.67
C ALA A 30 -3.65 -5.53 -10.79
N ALA A 31 -3.45 -4.51 -9.97
CA ALA A 31 -2.32 -3.61 -10.10
C ALA A 31 -1.06 -4.14 -9.42
N THR A 32 0.09 -3.72 -9.94
CA THR A 32 1.40 -3.92 -9.33
C THR A 32 1.98 -2.55 -9.02
N VAL A 33 2.31 -2.30 -7.75
CA VAL A 33 2.79 -1.01 -7.28
C VAL A 33 4.06 -1.21 -6.47
N THR A 34 5.03 -0.31 -6.63
CA THR A 34 6.25 -0.32 -5.82
C THR A 34 6.05 0.52 -4.56
N ALA A 35 6.65 0.07 -3.46
CA ALA A 35 6.65 0.79 -2.19
C ALA A 35 8.07 0.93 -1.68
N ALA A 36 8.50 2.14 -1.39
CA ALA A 36 9.87 2.42 -0.94
C ALA A 36 10.04 2.35 0.58
N SER A 37 8.96 2.36 1.33
CA SER A 37 8.98 2.34 2.80
C SER A 37 7.94 1.35 3.36
N GLU A 38 8.09 1.00 4.63
CA GLU A 38 7.15 0.12 5.31
C GLU A 38 5.74 0.73 5.36
N VAL A 39 5.64 2.01 5.74
CA VAL A 39 4.34 2.68 5.84
C VAL A 39 3.63 2.69 4.48
N GLU A 40 4.33 3.01 3.42
CA GLU A 40 3.77 2.99 2.07
C GLU A 40 3.26 1.59 1.71
N ALA A 41 4.05 0.55 1.98
CA ALA A 41 3.66 -0.83 1.71
C ALA A 41 2.41 -1.24 2.50
N LEU A 42 2.33 -0.84 3.77
CA LEU A 42 1.18 -1.16 4.62
C LEU A 42 -0.09 -0.49 4.12
N TYR A 43 -0.03 0.78 3.70
CA TYR A 43 -1.19 1.46 3.13
C TYR A 43 -1.67 0.79 1.84
N LEU A 44 -0.73 0.42 0.96
CA LEU A 44 -1.08 -0.26 -0.29
C LEU A 44 -1.69 -1.65 -0.04
N ALA A 45 -1.14 -2.39 0.91
CA ALA A 45 -1.68 -3.69 1.30
C ALA A 45 -3.10 -3.56 1.87
N ALA A 46 -3.31 -2.58 2.73
CA ALA A 46 -4.62 -2.34 3.33
C ALA A 46 -5.66 -1.91 2.29
N ALA A 47 -5.24 -1.18 1.27
CA ALA A 47 -6.12 -0.75 0.19
C ALA A 47 -6.50 -1.88 -0.78
N GLY A 48 -5.79 -3.01 -0.74
CA GLY A 48 -6.10 -4.15 -1.58
C GLY A 48 -5.38 -4.19 -2.93
N VAL A 49 -4.24 -3.49 -3.03
CA VAL A 49 -3.36 -3.60 -4.20
C VAL A 49 -2.92 -5.05 -4.35
N GLY A 50 -3.04 -5.61 -5.54
CA GLY A 50 -2.83 -7.04 -5.74
C GLY A 50 -1.39 -7.49 -5.57
N THR A 51 -0.44 -6.71 -6.08
CA THR A 51 0.99 -7.01 -5.97
C THR A 51 1.75 -5.76 -5.56
N ILE A 52 2.62 -5.90 -4.55
CA ILE A 52 3.46 -4.81 -4.06
C ILE A 52 4.91 -5.26 -4.14
N VAL A 53 5.76 -4.45 -4.77
CA VAL A 53 7.21 -4.70 -4.83
C VAL A 53 7.90 -3.81 -3.81
N VAL A 54 8.67 -4.40 -2.93
CA VAL A 54 9.29 -3.73 -1.78
C VAL A 54 10.81 -3.94 -1.78
N PRO A 55 11.57 -3.07 -1.08
CA PRO A 55 13.03 -3.18 -1.09
C PRO A 55 13.61 -4.24 -0.16
N THR A 56 12.90 -4.67 0.88
CA THR A 56 13.43 -5.62 1.86
C THR A 56 12.41 -6.68 2.25
N GLU A 57 12.90 -7.83 2.71
CA GLU A 57 12.04 -8.91 3.20
C GLU A 57 11.30 -8.50 4.49
N ALA A 58 11.91 -7.67 5.34
CA ALA A 58 11.25 -7.19 6.55
C ALA A 58 9.97 -6.41 6.21
N ILE A 59 10.03 -5.55 5.20
CA ILE A 59 8.86 -4.81 4.72
C ILE A 59 7.84 -5.77 4.11
N ALA A 60 8.30 -6.75 3.36
CA ALA A 60 7.42 -7.75 2.76
C ALA A 60 6.65 -8.54 3.83
N GLU A 61 7.33 -8.96 4.88
CA GLU A 61 6.68 -9.67 5.98
C GLU A 61 5.63 -8.82 6.68
N ALA A 62 5.92 -7.55 6.91
CA ALA A 62 4.97 -6.64 7.54
C ALA A 62 3.71 -6.47 6.68
N ALA A 63 3.88 -6.30 5.38
CA ALA A 63 2.74 -6.15 4.46
C ALA A 63 1.90 -7.43 4.38
N ARG A 64 2.54 -8.60 4.31
CA ARG A 64 1.85 -9.89 4.30
C ARG A 64 1.08 -10.14 5.60
N ALA A 65 1.64 -9.73 6.73
CA ALA A 65 0.98 -9.87 8.02
C ALA A 65 -0.28 -9.02 8.09
N LEU A 66 -0.25 -7.82 7.52
CA LEU A 66 -1.39 -6.93 7.50
C LEU A 66 -2.50 -7.44 6.56
N ASN A 67 -2.13 -7.96 5.39
CA ASN A 67 -3.09 -8.50 4.41
C ASN A 67 -2.50 -9.73 3.70
N PRO A 68 -2.82 -10.94 4.16
CA PRO A 68 -2.28 -12.17 3.57
C PRO A 68 -2.70 -12.42 2.11
N LEU A 69 -3.69 -11.71 1.61
CA LEU A 69 -4.18 -11.86 0.24
C LEU A 69 -3.36 -11.09 -0.77
N VAL A 70 -2.51 -10.17 -0.32
CA VAL A 70 -1.66 -9.36 -1.19
C VAL A 70 -0.39 -10.14 -1.53
N ARG A 71 -0.02 -10.12 -2.80
CA ARG A 71 1.25 -10.67 -3.24
C ARG A 71 2.34 -9.63 -3.01
N VAL A 72 3.36 -9.98 -2.22
CA VAL A 72 4.46 -9.07 -1.94
C VAL A 72 5.75 -9.69 -2.41
N GLU A 73 6.48 -8.97 -3.23
CA GLU A 73 7.74 -9.40 -3.81
C GLU A 73 8.85 -8.44 -3.40
N VAL A 74 10.03 -8.99 -3.09
CA VAL A 74 11.23 -8.19 -2.86
C VAL A 74 11.91 -7.96 -4.20
N GLY A 75 12.10 -6.69 -4.55
CA GLY A 75 12.69 -6.31 -5.82
C GLY A 75 13.74 -5.23 -5.67
N ASN A 76 14.26 -4.75 -6.78
CA ASN A 76 15.29 -3.72 -6.81
C ASN A 76 14.63 -2.33 -6.72
N VAL A 77 14.10 -2.02 -5.55
CA VAL A 77 13.44 -0.75 -5.26
C VAL A 77 14.31 0.02 -4.28
N PRO A 78 14.70 1.27 -4.58
CA PRO A 78 15.43 2.07 -3.61
C PRO A 78 14.60 2.31 -2.36
N ALA A 79 15.16 1.99 -1.19
CA ALA A 79 14.48 2.23 0.07
C ALA A 79 14.53 3.72 0.42
N ASP A 80 13.39 4.27 0.88
CA ASP A 80 13.31 5.65 1.36
C ASP A 80 13.19 5.64 2.87
N ASP A 81 14.35 5.55 3.54
CA ASP A 81 14.43 5.49 4.99
C ASP A 81 14.24 6.87 5.64
N ASN A 82 14.26 7.94 4.83
CA ASN A 82 14.14 9.31 5.31
C ASN A 82 12.72 9.87 5.19
N ALA A 83 11.83 9.17 4.52
CA ALA A 83 10.45 9.63 4.40
C ALA A 83 9.75 9.55 5.75
N SER A 84 9.02 10.61 6.12
CA SER A 84 8.15 10.57 7.29
C SER A 84 6.97 9.62 7.04
N ALA A 85 6.29 9.21 8.12
CA ALA A 85 5.10 8.39 8.00
C ALA A 85 4.01 9.11 7.18
N GLU A 86 3.87 10.41 7.36
CA GLU A 86 2.91 11.22 6.60
C GLU A 86 3.26 11.28 5.12
N GLN A 87 4.53 11.45 4.76
CA GLN A 87 4.97 11.44 3.38
C GLN A 87 4.73 10.08 2.73
N SER A 88 5.03 9.00 3.45
CA SER A 88 4.81 7.64 2.96
C SER A 88 3.33 7.37 2.71
N ALA A 89 2.47 7.83 3.62
CA ALA A 89 1.03 7.71 3.46
C ALA A 89 0.54 8.47 2.22
N LEU A 90 1.03 9.69 2.01
CA LEU A 90 0.68 10.49 0.84
C LEU A 90 1.13 9.83 -0.46
N PHE A 91 2.31 9.24 -0.49
CA PHE A 91 2.79 8.50 -1.67
C PHE A 91 1.90 7.30 -1.97
N ALA A 92 1.50 6.56 -0.94
CA ALA A 92 0.59 5.44 -1.11
C ALA A 92 -0.77 5.87 -1.65
N LEU A 93 -1.33 6.95 -1.10
CA LEU A 93 -2.59 7.50 -1.58
C LEU A 93 -2.51 7.96 -3.03
N ARG A 94 -1.41 8.60 -3.39
CA ARG A 94 -1.18 9.02 -4.77
C ARG A 94 -1.11 7.81 -5.71
N ALA A 95 -0.39 6.76 -5.32
CA ALA A 95 -0.28 5.55 -6.12
C ALA A 95 -1.64 4.88 -6.32
N ILE A 96 -2.47 4.84 -5.27
CA ILE A 96 -3.83 4.31 -5.36
C ILE A 96 -4.65 5.14 -6.35
N LYS A 97 -4.63 6.45 -6.23
CA LYS A 97 -5.37 7.34 -7.12
C LYS A 97 -4.91 7.23 -8.58
N GLU A 98 -3.61 7.18 -8.81
CA GLU A 98 -3.06 7.01 -10.16
C GLU A 98 -3.50 5.68 -10.78
N THR A 99 -3.48 4.60 -10.00
CA THR A 99 -3.93 3.29 -10.45
C THR A 99 -5.39 3.32 -10.88
N LEU A 100 -6.20 4.11 -10.19
CA LEU A 100 -7.63 4.22 -10.44
C LEU A 100 -7.98 5.29 -11.49
N GLY A 101 -7.00 6.04 -11.97
CA GLY A 101 -7.22 7.10 -12.95
C GLY A 101 -7.86 8.35 -12.37
N LEU A 102 -7.70 8.56 -11.08
CA LEU A 102 -8.28 9.72 -10.39
C LEU A 102 -7.36 10.93 -10.34
#